data_b8c931b49b85cfd198ed45f1f0e9a802
#
_entry.id   b8c931b49b85cfd198ed45f1f0e9a802
#
_cell.length_a   1.000
_cell.length_b   1.000
_cell.length_c   1.000
_cell.angle_alpha   90.00
_cell.angle_beta   90.00
_cell.angle_gamma   90.00
#
_symmetry.space_group_name_H-M   'P 1'
#
loop_
_entity.id
_entity.type
_entity.pdbx_description
1 polymer ?
#
loop_
_entity_poly.entity_id
_entity_poly.type
_entity_poly.pdbx_seq_one_letter_code
_entity_poly.pdbx_strand_id
1 'polypeptide(L)'
;MSDLQELTNELMQDAAFRKEYEALQPERDITMSLIRARKEAGLTQAELSEKTGISQADISRLENGTRNPSLALLNRIAEAVNSTLRIEFVPNKHLAK
;
A
#
# COMPACT_ATOMS: atom_id res chain seq x y z
N MET A 1 20.91 5.31 4.44
CA MET A 1 20.03 4.88 3.42
C MET A 1 20.70 3.92 2.42
N SER A 2 21.96 4.10 2.18
CA SER A 2 22.62 3.34 1.14
C SER A 2 22.70 1.85 1.45
N ASP A 3 22.93 1.47 2.70
CA ASP A 3 23.09 0.06 3.03
C ASP A 3 21.85 -0.74 2.72
N LEU A 4 20.70 -0.21 3.10
CA LEU A 4 19.44 -0.90 2.84
C LEU A 4 19.17 -0.91 1.33
N GLN A 5 19.46 0.20 0.67
CA GLN A 5 19.24 0.28 -0.76
C GLN A 5 20.15 -0.69 -1.52
N GLU A 6 21.40 -0.79 -1.10
CA GLU A 6 22.35 -1.70 -1.74
C GLU A 6 21.93 -3.15 -1.54
N LEU A 7 21.46 -3.49 -0.33
CA LEU A 7 21.01 -4.84 -0.07
C LEU A 7 19.82 -5.18 -0.96
N THR A 8 18.88 -4.26 -1.08
CA THR A 8 17.73 -4.47 -1.93
C THR A 8 18.16 -4.67 -3.38
N ASN A 9 19.10 -3.86 -3.84
CA ASN A 9 19.57 -4.00 -5.22
C ASN A 9 20.24 -5.35 -5.46
N GLU A 10 21.02 -5.83 -4.49
CA GLU A 10 21.66 -7.12 -4.63
C GLU A 10 20.61 -8.25 -4.66
N LEU A 11 19.61 -8.16 -3.79
CA LEU A 11 18.59 -9.18 -3.75
C LEU A 11 17.77 -9.20 -5.03
N MET A 12 17.56 -8.03 -5.64
CA MET A 12 16.78 -7.97 -6.88
C MET A 12 17.49 -8.60 -8.06
N GLN A 13 18.79 -8.88 -7.93
CA GLN A 13 19.50 -9.58 -8.98
C GLN A 13 19.27 -11.08 -8.90
N ASP A 14 18.79 -11.58 -7.78
CA ASP A 14 18.39 -12.98 -7.64
C ASP A 14 17.02 -13.16 -8.30
N ALA A 15 16.97 -14.04 -9.30
CA ALA A 15 15.72 -14.18 -10.07
C ALA A 15 14.56 -14.64 -9.22
N ALA A 16 14.83 -15.57 -8.28
CA ALA A 16 13.75 -16.09 -7.43
C ALA A 16 13.24 -15.00 -6.49
N PHE A 17 14.15 -14.24 -5.89
CA PHE A 17 13.76 -13.17 -4.99
C PHE A 17 12.98 -12.09 -5.76
N ARG A 18 13.47 -11.72 -6.95
CA ARG A 18 12.80 -10.68 -7.72
C ARG A 18 11.37 -11.09 -8.08
N LYS A 19 11.19 -12.35 -8.46
CA LYS A 19 9.86 -12.83 -8.81
C LYS A 19 8.90 -12.72 -7.64
N GLU A 20 9.36 -13.13 -6.45
CA GLU A 20 8.52 -13.03 -5.27
C GLU A 20 8.26 -11.58 -4.88
N TYR A 21 9.28 -10.75 -5.01
CA TYR A 21 9.13 -9.34 -4.70
C TYR A 21 8.10 -8.67 -5.60
N GLU A 22 8.16 -8.98 -6.90
CA GLU A 22 7.22 -8.40 -7.86
C GLU A 22 5.82 -8.92 -7.66
N ALA A 23 5.68 -10.17 -7.19
CA ALA A 23 4.36 -10.73 -6.94
C ALA A 23 3.65 -10.02 -5.80
N LEU A 24 4.41 -9.41 -4.86
CA LEU A 24 3.83 -8.68 -3.75
C LEU A 24 3.68 -7.19 -4.03
N GLN A 25 3.99 -6.77 -5.26
CA GLN A 25 3.94 -5.36 -5.61
C GLN A 25 2.57 -4.72 -5.35
N PRO A 26 1.45 -5.34 -5.75
CA PRO A 26 0.15 -4.71 -5.50
C PRO A 26 -0.13 -4.50 -4.03
N GLU A 27 0.28 -5.44 -3.17
CA GLU A 27 0.06 -5.30 -1.75
C GLU A 27 0.89 -4.17 -1.16
N ARG A 28 2.13 -4.05 -1.63
CA ARG A 28 2.98 -2.95 -1.18
C ARG A 28 2.43 -1.60 -1.65
N ASP A 29 1.92 -1.56 -2.88
CA ASP A 29 1.36 -0.33 -3.42
C ASP A 29 0.18 0.14 -2.57
N ILE A 30 -0.69 -0.77 -2.17
CA ILE A 30 -1.83 -0.44 -1.33
C ILE A 30 -1.35 0.10 0.02
N THR A 31 -0.43 -0.62 0.65
CA THR A 31 0.08 -0.24 1.96
C THR A 31 0.70 1.16 1.93
N MET A 32 1.57 1.39 0.94
CA MET A 32 2.24 2.68 0.85
C MET A 32 1.26 3.80 0.52
N SER A 33 0.28 3.51 -0.33
CA SER A 33 -0.73 4.52 -0.67
C SER A 33 -1.57 4.90 0.53
N LEU A 34 -1.92 3.92 1.36
CA LEU A 34 -2.69 4.21 2.57
C LEU A 34 -1.92 5.11 3.52
N ILE A 35 -0.66 4.77 3.76
CA ILE A 35 0.17 5.56 4.66
C ILE A 35 0.33 6.99 4.13
N ARG A 36 0.61 7.10 2.84
CA ARG A 36 0.82 8.41 2.22
C ARG A 36 -0.44 9.26 2.30
N ALA A 37 -1.59 8.68 1.95
CA ALA A 37 -2.85 9.43 1.95
C ALA A 37 -3.19 9.92 3.35
N ARG A 38 -2.97 9.07 4.36
CA ARG A 38 -3.25 9.47 5.73
C ARG A 38 -2.33 10.62 6.15
N LYS A 39 -1.04 10.49 5.85
CA LYS A 39 -0.08 11.52 6.28
C LYS A 39 -0.28 12.83 5.53
N GLU A 40 -0.62 12.75 4.26
CA GLU A 40 -0.89 13.97 3.49
C GLU A 40 -2.14 14.68 3.99
N ALA A 41 -3.08 13.91 4.53
CA ALA A 41 -4.27 14.51 5.14
C ALA A 41 -3.99 15.04 6.54
N GLY A 42 -2.79 14.83 7.07
CA GLY A 42 -2.43 15.33 8.39
C GLY A 42 -3.05 14.55 9.52
N LEU A 43 -3.38 13.28 9.31
CA LEU A 43 -4.08 12.48 10.30
C LEU A 43 -3.16 11.44 10.92
N THR A 44 -3.34 11.23 12.23
CA THR A 44 -2.74 10.06 12.89
C THR A 44 -3.61 8.85 12.62
N GLN A 45 -3.09 7.66 12.95
CA GLN A 45 -3.91 6.45 12.84
C GLN A 45 -5.15 6.54 13.72
N ALA A 46 -5.01 7.12 14.91
CA ALA A 46 -6.14 7.28 15.82
C ALA A 46 -7.19 8.20 15.22
N GLU A 47 -6.76 9.30 14.61
CA GLU A 47 -7.69 10.23 13.99
C GLU A 47 -8.39 9.62 12.79
N LEU A 48 -7.67 8.85 12.00
CA LEU A 48 -8.28 8.15 10.88
C LEU A 48 -9.30 7.14 11.38
N SER A 49 -8.96 6.45 12.48
CA SER A 49 -9.90 5.51 13.09
C SER A 49 -11.20 6.20 13.47
N GLU A 50 -11.11 7.36 14.07
CA GLU A 50 -12.31 8.11 14.47
C GLU A 50 -13.13 8.53 13.26
N LYS A 51 -12.47 8.98 12.21
CA LYS A 51 -13.18 9.45 11.02
C LYS A 51 -13.87 8.32 10.26
N THR A 52 -13.29 7.13 10.26
CA THR A 52 -13.79 6.04 9.45
C THR A 52 -14.65 5.06 10.21
N GLY A 53 -14.53 5.02 11.53
CA GLY A 53 -15.17 3.97 12.30
C GLY A 53 -14.41 2.65 12.27
N ILE A 54 -13.25 2.63 11.61
CA ILE A 54 -12.39 1.45 11.58
C ILE A 54 -11.50 1.49 12.81
N SER A 55 -11.33 0.36 13.49
CA SER A 55 -10.50 0.35 14.70
C SER A 55 -9.06 0.71 14.35
N GLN A 56 -8.38 1.34 15.30
CA GLN A 56 -6.98 1.72 15.09
C GLN A 56 -6.11 0.47 14.86
N ALA A 57 -6.45 -0.63 15.52
CA ALA A 57 -5.71 -1.87 15.32
C ALA A 57 -5.83 -2.34 13.87
N ASP A 58 -7.03 -2.22 13.30
CA ASP A 58 -7.23 -2.61 11.90
C ASP A 58 -6.49 -1.67 10.95
N ILE A 59 -6.50 -0.39 11.23
CA ILE A 59 -5.75 0.56 10.40
C ILE A 59 -4.27 0.23 10.44
N SER A 60 -3.75 -0.10 11.63
CA SER A 60 -2.36 -0.48 11.75
C SER A 60 -2.05 -1.73 10.94
N ARG A 61 -2.95 -2.72 10.98
CA ARG A 61 -2.74 -3.94 10.20
C ARG A 61 -2.78 -3.67 8.70
N LEU A 62 -3.65 -2.78 8.27
CA LEU A 62 -3.70 -2.41 6.85
C LEU A 62 -2.39 -1.73 6.43
N GLU A 63 -1.84 -0.89 7.29
CA GLU A 63 -0.64 -0.14 6.94
C GLU A 63 0.62 -0.97 7.05
N ASN A 64 0.60 -2.08 7.78
CA ASN A 64 1.77 -2.95 7.82
C ASN A 64 1.60 -4.19 6.95
N GLY A 65 0.51 -4.27 6.20
CA GLY A 65 0.35 -5.33 5.21
C GLY A 65 -0.15 -6.65 5.75
N THR A 66 -0.62 -6.70 7.00
CA THR A 66 -1.09 -7.97 7.58
C THR A 66 -2.59 -8.16 7.45
N ARG A 67 -3.27 -7.27 6.75
CA ARG A 67 -4.69 -7.40 6.49
C ARG A 67 -5.00 -6.96 5.06
N ASN A 68 -5.80 -7.75 4.36
CA ASN A 68 -6.23 -7.41 3.01
C ASN A 68 -7.49 -6.56 3.09
N PRO A 69 -7.46 -5.35 2.56
CA PRO A 69 -8.64 -4.48 2.60
C PRO A 69 -9.66 -4.88 1.53
N SER A 70 -10.93 -4.64 1.84
CA SER A 70 -11.96 -4.72 0.83
C SER A 70 -12.05 -3.40 0.09
N LEU A 71 -12.69 -3.40 -1.08
CA LEU A 71 -12.91 -2.16 -1.80
C LEU A 71 -13.74 -1.19 -0.99
N ALA A 72 -14.75 -1.71 -0.26
CA ALA A 72 -15.57 -0.85 0.57
C ALA A 72 -14.76 -0.18 1.66
N LEU A 73 -13.83 -0.91 2.25
CA LEU A 73 -12.96 -0.36 3.29
C LEU A 73 -12.05 0.70 2.73
N LEU A 74 -11.43 0.41 1.58
CA LEU A 74 -10.55 1.38 0.93
C LEU A 74 -11.30 2.65 0.56
N ASN A 75 -12.54 2.51 0.07
CA ASN A 75 -13.31 3.68 -0.30
C ASN A 75 -13.69 4.51 0.92
N ARG A 76 -13.97 3.85 2.04
CA ARG A 76 -14.26 4.58 3.28
C ARG A 76 -13.05 5.40 3.72
N ILE A 77 -11.87 4.82 3.60
CA ILE A 77 -10.64 5.55 3.95
C ILE A 77 -10.43 6.71 2.99
N ALA A 78 -10.66 6.48 1.71
CA ALA A 78 -10.47 7.53 0.71
C ALA A 78 -11.34 8.74 1.03
N GLU A 79 -12.59 8.50 1.39
CA GLU A 79 -13.49 9.59 1.74
C GLU A 79 -12.99 10.35 2.97
N ALA A 80 -12.49 9.61 3.96
CA ALA A 80 -12.02 10.24 5.20
C ALA A 80 -10.81 11.14 4.96
N VAL A 81 -9.99 10.82 3.96
CA VAL A 81 -8.80 11.62 3.65
C VAL A 81 -9.04 12.53 2.45
N ASN A 82 -10.32 12.72 2.08
CA ASN A 82 -10.71 13.65 1.02
C ASN A 82 -10.04 13.29 -0.31
N SER A 83 -10.03 12.00 -0.62
CA SER A 83 -9.40 11.49 -1.82
C SER A 83 -10.37 10.61 -2.59
N THR A 84 -10.06 10.35 -3.84
CA THR A 84 -10.84 9.45 -4.67
C THR A 84 -10.06 8.15 -4.84
N LEU A 85 -10.70 7.03 -4.54
CA LEU A 85 -10.08 5.73 -4.74
C LEU A 85 -10.08 5.42 -6.23
N ARG A 86 -8.92 5.05 -6.75
CA ARG A 86 -8.78 4.71 -8.16
C ARG A 86 -7.97 3.44 -8.29
N ILE A 87 -8.51 2.49 -9.03
CA ILE A 87 -7.86 1.20 -9.25
C ILE A 87 -7.88 0.95 -10.75
N GLU A 88 -6.74 0.54 -11.28
CA GLU A 88 -6.66 0.28 -12.70
C GLU A 88 -5.69 -0.85 -12.98
N PHE A 89 -5.94 -1.55 -14.07
CA PHE A 89 -5.03 -2.56 -14.58
C PHE A 89 -4.11 -1.87 -15.57
N VAL A 90 -2.82 -1.91 -15.29
CA VAL A 90 -1.83 -1.25 -16.14
C VAL A 90 -1.20 -2.31 -17.04
N PRO A 91 -1.36 -2.19 -18.37
CA PRO A 91 -0.80 -3.19 -19.28
C PRO A 91 0.72 -3.24 -19.18
N ASN A 92 1.25 -4.44 -19.28
CA ASN A 92 2.69 -4.64 -19.33
C ASN A 92 3.12 -4.60 -20.78
N LYS A 93 3.94 -3.63 -21.14
CA LYS A 93 4.30 -3.43 -22.55
C LYS A 93 5.03 -4.61 -23.13
N HIS A 94 5.90 -5.24 -22.34
CA HIS A 94 6.68 -6.36 -22.85
C HIS A 94 5.86 -7.63 -23.02
N LEU A 95 4.64 -7.65 -22.52
CA LEU A 95 3.73 -8.79 -22.72
C LEU A 95 2.73 -8.55 -23.82
N ALA A 96 2.68 -7.34 -24.33
CA ALA A 96 1.75 -6.99 -25.38
C ALA A 96 2.20 -7.67 -26.65
N LYS A 97 1.44 -8.57 -27.16
CA LYS A 97 1.76 -9.19 -28.41
C LYS A 97 0.74 -10.09 -28.87
#